data_e4501363f6b12db07f6613b6613c12df
#
_entry.id   e4501363f6b12db07f6613b6613c12df
#
_cell.length_a   1.000
_cell.length_b   1.000
_cell.length_c   1.000
_cell.angle_alpha   90.00
_cell.angle_beta   90.00
_cell.angle_gamma   90.00
#
_symmetry.space_group_name_H-M   'P 1'
#
loop_
_entity.id
_entity.type
_entity.pdbx_description
1 polymer ?
#
loop_
_entity_poly.entity_id
_entity_poly.type
_entity_poly.pdbx_seq_one_letter_code
_entity_poly.pdbx_strand_id
1 'polypeptide(L)'
;MATSQGRFTRLAGTGLAIVLLVGLAACGGPPKWVQKGSGAFNEKDSKAFYGVGAVVGVRNEPLAWDTAENRARAEIAKTFETYTGYLMRDYAASTTAGDFTRNTEEQNVERAIKTVTTATLSGVRPIDRYKDDKTNTYYVLTKLNLEEMKNNLEQAKELNAQVRDFVRKNADKMFDRLEKEEDKRLAR
;
A
#
# COMPACT_ATOMS: atom_id res chain seq x y z
N MET A 1 -62.72 -47.94 53.96
CA MET A 1 -61.40 -47.35 54.11
C MET A 1 -60.63 -47.61 52.81
N ALA A 2 -60.67 -46.73 51.92
CA ALA A 2 -59.95 -46.87 50.61
C ALA A 2 -59.40 -45.52 50.28
N THR A 3 -58.08 -45.43 50.25
CA THR A 3 -57.29 -44.24 49.88
C THR A 3 -57.13 -44.25 48.39
N SER A 4 -57.65 -43.22 47.73
CA SER A 4 -57.47 -42.93 46.32
C SER A 4 -56.15 -42.21 46.13
N GLN A 5 -55.26 -42.83 45.29
CA GLN A 5 -54.02 -42.16 44.80
C GLN A 5 -54.30 -41.56 43.46
N GLY A 6 -54.25 -40.24 43.38
CA GLY A 6 -54.29 -39.50 42.15
C GLY A 6 -52.93 -39.51 41.45
N ARG A 7 -52.91 -40.04 40.21
CA ARG A 7 -51.74 -40.03 39.32
C ARG A 7 -51.68 -38.70 38.57
N PHE A 8 -50.68 -37.86 38.87
CA PHE A 8 -50.36 -36.69 38.11
C PHE A 8 -49.49 -37.10 36.93
N THR A 9 -50.05 -37.06 35.73
CA THR A 9 -49.30 -37.16 34.46
C THR A 9 -48.64 -35.85 34.15
N ARG A 10 -47.30 -35.80 34.23
CA ARG A 10 -46.50 -34.66 33.75
C ARG A 10 -46.37 -34.78 32.26
N LEU A 11 -46.99 -33.85 31.51
CA LEU A 11 -46.67 -33.61 30.11
C LEU A 11 -45.34 -32.90 30.03
N ALA A 12 -44.31 -33.60 29.54
CA ALA A 12 -43.06 -33.00 29.14
C ALA A 12 -43.25 -32.37 27.76
N GLY A 13 -43.40 -31.03 27.75
CA GLY A 13 -43.37 -30.27 26.52
C GLY A 13 -41.95 -30.12 26.02
N THR A 14 -41.61 -30.87 24.97
CA THR A 14 -40.34 -30.72 24.25
C THR A 14 -40.44 -29.48 23.38
N GLY A 15 -39.94 -28.37 23.91
CA GLY A 15 -39.74 -27.11 23.13
C GLY A 15 -38.59 -27.29 22.14
N LEU A 16 -38.89 -27.47 20.87
CA LEU A 16 -37.94 -27.47 19.79
C LEU A 16 -37.49 -26.01 19.53
N ALA A 17 -36.38 -25.61 20.14
CA ALA A 17 -35.78 -24.33 19.87
C ALA A 17 -35.12 -24.37 18.47
N ILE A 18 -35.83 -23.83 17.47
CA ILE A 18 -35.26 -23.57 16.15
C ILE A 18 -34.33 -22.37 16.30
N VAL A 19 -33.04 -22.63 16.45
CA VAL A 19 -31.98 -21.61 16.32
C VAL A 19 -31.87 -21.24 14.85
N LEU A 20 -32.52 -20.14 14.50
CA LEU A 20 -32.38 -19.52 13.17
C LEU A 20 -30.97 -18.89 13.13
N LEU A 21 -29.99 -19.64 12.62
CA LEU A 21 -28.68 -19.12 12.23
C LEU A 21 -28.90 -18.21 11.01
N VAL A 22 -29.19 -16.93 11.29
CA VAL A 22 -29.10 -15.86 10.29
C VAL A 22 -27.61 -15.72 9.97
N GLY A 23 -27.17 -16.42 8.91
CA GLY A 23 -25.89 -16.19 8.31
C GLY A 23 -25.85 -14.74 7.82
N LEU A 24 -25.18 -13.86 8.58
CA LEU A 24 -24.75 -12.56 8.14
C LEU A 24 -23.79 -12.82 6.96
N ALA A 25 -24.34 -12.94 5.74
CA ALA A 25 -23.58 -12.74 4.54
C ALA A 25 -23.07 -11.28 4.63
N ALA A 26 -21.87 -11.13 5.13
CA ALA A 26 -21.14 -9.87 5.07
C ALA A 26 -20.95 -9.56 3.58
N CYS A 27 -21.93 -8.87 2.98
CA CYS A 27 -21.73 -8.15 1.74
C CYS A 27 -20.74 -7.04 2.05
N GLY A 28 -19.47 -7.39 2.25
CA GLY A 28 -18.39 -6.45 2.33
C GLY A 28 -18.29 -5.76 0.99
N GLY A 29 -18.54 -4.44 0.95
CA GLY A 29 -18.21 -3.64 -0.20
C GLY A 29 -16.71 -3.74 -0.54
N PRO A 30 -16.24 -3.09 -1.62
CA PRO A 30 -14.84 -3.12 -1.99
C PRO A 30 -13.95 -2.65 -0.82
N PRO A 31 -12.76 -3.24 -0.64
CA PRO A 31 -11.82 -2.82 0.37
C PRO A 31 -11.54 -1.32 0.29
N LYS A 32 -11.31 -0.68 1.44
CA LYS A 32 -11.09 0.79 1.49
C LYS A 32 -9.96 1.26 0.57
N TRP A 33 -8.93 0.45 0.40
CA TRP A 33 -7.79 0.79 -0.46
C TRP A 33 -8.16 0.87 -1.96
N VAL A 34 -9.21 0.17 -2.40
CA VAL A 34 -9.72 0.30 -3.78
C VAL A 34 -10.24 1.72 -4.03
N GLN A 35 -10.88 2.33 -3.01
CA GLN A 35 -11.40 3.69 -3.10
C GLN A 35 -10.32 4.74 -2.87
N LYS A 36 -9.39 4.47 -1.93
CA LYS A 36 -8.30 5.38 -1.59
C LYS A 36 -7.30 5.54 -2.75
N GLY A 37 -7.03 4.45 -3.48
CA GLY A 37 -6.12 4.45 -4.60
C GLY A 37 -4.65 4.43 -4.21
N SER A 38 -3.79 4.77 -5.20
CA SER A 38 -2.33 4.83 -5.04
C SER A 38 -1.89 6.13 -4.36
N GLY A 39 -0.76 6.11 -3.64
CA GLY A 39 -0.21 7.29 -2.98
C GLY A 39 0.82 6.96 -1.90
N ALA A 40 1.23 7.99 -1.16
CA ALA A 40 2.09 7.88 0.02
C ALA A 40 1.23 8.13 1.27
N PHE A 41 1.14 7.16 2.17
CA PHE A 41 0.28 7.24 3.34
C PHE A 41 0.98 6.72 4.59
N ASN A 42 0.71 7.38 5.72
CA ASN A 42 1.11 6.92 7.04
C ASN A 42 -0.05 6.14 7.67
N GLU A 43 0.00 4.83 7.60
CA GLU A 43 -1.00 3.94 8.18
C GLU A 43 -0.42 3.16 9.35
N LYS A 44 -1.08 3.20 10.49
CA LYS A 44 -0.65 2.48 11.72
C LYS A 44 0.82 2.79 12.08
N ASP A 45 1.19 4.06 12.04
CA ASP A 45 2.56 4.53 12.29
C ASP A 45 3.62 3.94 11.34
N SER A 46 3.20 3.52 10.15
CA SER A 46 4.09 2.99 9.11
C SER A 46 3.95 3.81 7.84
N LYS A 47 4.95 4.64 7.57
CA LYS A 47 5.05 5.40 6.32
C LYS A 47 5.32 4.46 5.16
N ALA A 48 4.47 4.49 4.15
CA ALA A 48 4.61 3.61 3.00
C ALA A 48 4.02 4.20 1.71
N PHE A 49 4.57 3.78 0.59
CA PHE A 49 4.03 4.02 -0.73
C PHE A 49 3.12 2.86 -1.10
N TYR A 50 1.96 3.18 -1.65
CA TYR A 50 0.96 2.21 -2.09
C TYR A 50 0.67 2.37 -3.57
N GLY A 51 0.57 1.24 -4.26
CA GLY A 51 0.13 1.18 -5.64
C GLY A 51 -1.11 0.32 -5.78
N VAL A 52 -2.14 0.86 -6.41
CA VAL A 52 -3.35 0.13 -6.74
C VAL A 52 -3.42 -0.02 -8.25
N GLY A 53 -3.44 -1.27 -8.71
CA GLY A 53 -3.64 -1.60 -10.11
C GLY A 53 -4.98 -2.28 -10.31
N ALA A 54 -5.63 -1.97 -11.42
CA ALA A 54 -6.90 -2.60 -11.79
C ALA A 54 -6.91 -3.01 -13.26
N VAL A 55 -7.61 -4.11 -13.54
CA VAL A 55 -7.88 -4.55 -14.92
C VAL A 55 -9.30 -5.11 -15.01
N VAL A 56 -9.98 -4.80 -16.09
CA VAL A 56 -11.37 -5.23 -16.36
C VAL A 56 -11.44 -6.05 -17.65
N GLY A 57 -12.34 -7.02 -17.69
CA GLY A 57 -12.71 -7.72 -18.91
C GLY A 57 -11.72 -8.78 -19.40
N VAL A 58 -10.68 -9.11 -18.63
CA VAL A 58 -9.73 -10.18 -18.98
C VAL A 58 -10.33 -11.52 -18.59
N ARG A 59 -10.51 -12.43 -19.57
CA ARG A 59 -11.09 -13.77 -19.33
C ARG A 59 -10.10 -14.75 -18.69
N ASN A 60 -8.82 -14.61 -18.98
CA ASN A 60 -7.77 -15.42 -18.37
C ASN A 60 -7.45 -14.83 -16.99
N GLU A 61 -7.90 -15.52 -15.94
CA GLU A 61 -7.77 -15.04 -14.57
C GLU A 61 -6.31 -14.87 -14.11
N PRO A 62 -5.38 -15.80 -14.34
CA PRO A 62 -3.96 -15.56 -14.06
C PRO A 62 -3.42 -14.31 -14.75
N LEU A 63 -3.70 -14.12 -16.02
CA LEU A 63 -3.28 -12.93 -16.77
C LEU A 63 -3.91 -11.64 -16.21
N ALA A 64 -5.16 -11.70 -15.73
CA ALA A 64 -5.81 -10.57 -15.09
C ALA A 64 -5.07 -10.14 -13.82
N TRP A 65 -4.72 -11.10 -12.97
CA TRP A 65 -3.95 -10.83 -11.75
C TRP A 65 -2.57 -10.26 -12.04
N ASP A 66 -1.83 -10.86 -12.98
CA ASP A 66 -0.50 -10.38 -13.38
C ASP A 66 -0.56 -8.96 -13.96
N THR A 67 -1.57 -8.70 -14.78
CA THR A 67 -1.75 -7.36 -15.36
C THR A 67 -2.09 -6.32 -14.29
N ALA A 68 -2.98 -6.65 -13.34
CA ALA A 68 -3.32 -5.75 -12.24
C ALA A 68 -2.10 -5.51 -11.33
N GLU A 69 -1.30 -6.54 -11.05
CA GLU A 69 -0.07 -6.42 -10.27
C GLU A 69 0.96 -5.51 -10.96
N ASN A 70 1.18 -5.69 -12.26
CA ASN A 70 2.11 -4.84 -13.01
C ASN A 70 1.64 -3.37 -13.03
N ARG A 71 0.35 -3.11 -13.13
CA ARG A 71 -0.22 -1.76 -13.00
C ARG A 71 -0.03 -1.19 -11.59
N ALA A 72 -0.24 -1.98 -10.55
CA ALA A 72 -0.01 -1.56 -9.17
C ALA A 72 1.46 -1.17 -8.93
N ARG A 73 2.42 -1.95 -9.46
CA ARG A 73 3.85 -1.63 -9.40
C ARG A 73 4.18 -0.34 -10.15
N ALA A 74 3.57 -0.12 -11.32
CA ALA A 74 3.76 1.12 -12.07
C ALA A 74 3.24 2.34 -11.30
N GLU A 75 2.15 2.21 -10.55
CA GLU A 75 1.64 3.31 -9.71
C GLU A 75 2.57 3.62 -8.53
N ILE A 76 3.13 2.62 -7.84
CA ILE A 76 4.19 2.86 -6.84
C ILE A 76 5.38 3.59 -7.48
N ALA A 77 5.80 3.15 -8.67
CA ALA A 77 6.94 3.75 -9.35
C ALA A 77 6.72 5.25 -9.60
N LYS A 78 5.54 5.67 -10.07
CA LYS A 78 5.19 7.08 -10.28
C LYS A 78 5.24 7.90 -8.98
N THR A 79 4.65 7.38 -7.90
CA THR A 79 4.65 8.05 -6.60
C THR A 79 6.08 8.18 -6.06
N PHE A 80 6.86 7.12 -6.20
CA PHE A 80 8.23 7.08 -5.75
C PHE A 80 9.17 7.96 -6.59
N GLU A 81 8.94 8.06 -7.89
CA GLU A 81 9.65 9.00 -8.78
C GLU A 81 9.42 10.46 -8.36
N THR A 82 8.18 10.81 -8.00
CA THR A 82 7.86 12.14 -7.47
C THR A 82 8.60 12.39 -6.15
N TYR A 83 8.60 11.41 -5.24
CA TYR A 83 9.29 11.49 -3.97
C TYR A 83 10.81 11.69 -4.15
N THR A 84 11.44 10.88 -5.00
CA THR A 84 12.88 10.99 -5.26
C THR A 84 13.23 12.30 -5.95
N GLY A 85 12.36 12.80 -6.82
CA GLY A 85 12.49 14.12 -7.44
C GLY A 85 12.51 15.26 -6.40
N TYR A 86 11.67 15.19 -5.37
CA TYR A 86 11.71 16.15 -4.26
C TYR A 86 13.00 16.03 -3.45
N LEU A 87 13.40 14.81 -3.11
CA LEU A 87 14.62 14.55 -2.35
C LEU A 87 15.85 15.10 -3.08
N MET A 88 15.93 14.88 -4.39
CA MET A 88 17.05 15.37 -5.20
C MET A 88 17.06 16.88 -5.36
N ARG A 89 15.91 17.51 -5.53
CA ARG A 89 15.82 18.98 -5.61
C ARG A 89 16.29 19.62 -4.32
N ASP A 90 15.89 19.08 -3.17
CA ASP A 90 16.31 19.59 -1.87
C ASP A 90 17.82 19.32 -1.63
N TYR A 91 18.35 18.19 -2.12
CA TYR A 91 19.79 17.91 -2.08
C TYR A 91 20.59 18.92 -2.89
N ALA A 92 20.22 19.15 -4.16
CA ALA A 92 20.84 20.15 -5.02
C ALA A 92 20.82 21.55 -4.37
N ALA A 93 19.65 21.98 -3.85
CA ALA A 93 19.54 23.25 -3.18
C ALA A 93 20.43 23.39 -1.92
N SER A 94 20.71 22.28 -1.24
CA SER A 94 21.58 22.26 -0.05
C SER A 94 23.08 22.31 -0.37
N THR A 95 23.45 21.90 -1.60
CA THR A 95 24.86 21.79 -2.04
C THR A 95 25.32 22.93 -2.94
N THR A 96 24.38 23.63 -3.62
CA THR A 96 24.68 24.63 -4.66
C THR A 96 25.02 26.04 -4.12
N ALA A 97 25.33 26.20 -2.85
CA ALA A 97 25.74 27.51 -2.33
C ALA A 97 27.10 27.97 -2.90
N GLY A 98 27.22 28.07 -4.24
CA GLY A 98 28.26 28.88 -4.88
C GLY A 98 29.25 28.23 -5.85
N ASP A 99 29.08 27.01 -6.33
CA ASP A 99 30.04 26.41 -7.25
C ASP A 99 29.38 25.71 -8.46
N PHE A 100 29.65 26.24 -9.67
CA PHE A 100 29.12 25.73 -10.95
C PHE A 100 29.85 24.47 -11.48
N THR A 101 30.86 23.98 -10.80
CA THR A 101 31.62 22.77 -11.22
C THR A 101 30.92 21.46 -10.84
N ARG A 102 29.75 21.52 -10.17
CA ARG A 102 29.03 20.38 -9.60
C ARG A 102 28.01 19.69 -10.48
N ASN A 103 27.75 20.19 -11.69
CA ASN A 103 26.77 19.60 -12.61
C ASN A 103 27.03 18.11 -12.91
N THR A 104 28.29 17.68 -12.95
CA THR A 104 28.63 16.28 -13.21
C THR A 104 28.35 15.39 -12.01
N GLU A 105 28.56 15.92 -10.80
CA GLU A 105 28.32 15.18 -9.55
C GLU A 105 26.82 15.03 -9.30
N GLU A 106 26.03 16.07 -9.54
CA GLU A 106 24.57 16.04 -9.46
C GLU A 106 23.96 15.01 -10.41
N GLN A 107 24.42 14.96 -11.68
CA GLN A 107 23.98 13.97 -12.65
C GLN A 107 24.33 12.53 -12.25
N ASN A 108 25.48 12.31 -11.64
CA ASN A 108 25.89 11.01 -11.14
C ASN A 108 25.02 10.55 -9.96
N VAL A 109 24.70 11.47 -9.05
CA VAL A 109 23.81 11.20 -7.91
C VAL A 109 22.40 10.89 -8.39
N GLU A 110 21.86 11.66 -9.33
CA GLU A 110 20.54 11.40 -9.92
C GLU A 110 20.48 10.01 -10.58
N ARG A 111 21.51 9.67 -11.37
CA ARG A 111 21.60 8.35 -12.02
C ARG A 111 21.69 7.22 -10.99
N ALA A 112 22.46 7.39 -9.93
CA ALA A 112 22.61 6.40 -8.87
C ALA A 112 21.28 6.20 -8.13
N ILE A 113 20.58 7.27 -7.76
CA ILE A 113 19.25 7.19 -7.12
C ILE A 113 18.26 6.49 -8.03
N LYS A 114 18.25 6.81 -9.34
CA LYS A 114 17.36 6.15 -10.31
C LYS A 114 17.63 4.64 -10.39
N THR A 115 18.90 4.24 -10.37
CA THR A 115 19.28 2.83 -10.40
C THR A 115 18.81 2.10 -9.14
N VAL A 116 19.03 2.67 -7.96
CA VAL A 116 18.60 2.09 -6.68
C VAL A 116 17.08 2.06 -6.58
N THR A 117 16.39 3.10 -7.05
CA THR A 117 14.94 3.16 -7.14
C THR A 117 14.41 1.98 -7.96
N THR A 118 14.96 1.74 -9.15
CA THR A 118 14.55 0.63 -10.02
C THR A 118 14.77 -0.72 -9.32
N ALA A 119 15.91 -0.91 -8.66
CA ALA A 119 16.20 -2.13 -7.90
C ALA A 119 15.22 -2.33 -6.72
N THR A 120 14.91 -1.27 -5.98
CA THR A 120 13.95 -1.31 -4.88
C THR A 120 12.54 -1.67 -5.38
N LEU A 121 12.09 -1.06 -6.48
CA LEU A 121 10.77 -1.33 -7.05
C LEU A 121 10.64 -2.75 -7.60
N SER A 122 11.71 -3.37 -8.07
CA SER A 122 11.69 -4.77 -8.52
C SER A 122 11.36 -5.76 -7.38
N GLY A 123 11.63 -5.39 -6.12
CA GLY A 123 11.32 -6.18 -4.91
C GLY A 123 9.89 -5.99 -4.39
N VAL A 124 9.15 -4.99 -4.87
CA VAL A 124 7.78 -4.72 -4.41
C VAL A 124 6.86 -5.91 -4.70
N ARG A 125 6.10 -6.35 -3.68
CA ARG A 125 5.17 -7.46 -3.79
C ARG A 125 3.74 -7.02 -3.50
N PRO A 126 2.74 -7.72 -4.08
CA PRO A 126 1.35 -7.49 -3.70
C PRO A 126 1.14 -7.90 -2.24
N ILE A 127 0.33 -7.10 -1.53
CA ILE A 127 -0.05 -7.34 -0.13
C ILE A 127 -1.54 -7.67 0.00
N ASP A 128 -2.35 -7.32 -1.01
CA ASP A 128 -3.77 -7.65 -1.03
C ASP A 128 -4.28 -7.73 -2.48
N ARG A 129 -5.38 -8.47 -2.66
CA ARG A 129 -6.05 -8.69 -3.94
C ARG A 129 -7.56 -8.67 -3.72
N TYR A 130 -8.28 -8.05 -4.63
CA TYR A 130 -9.74 -8.01 -4.61
C TYR A 130 -10.30 -8.17 -6.02
N LYS A 131 -11.31 -9.01 -6.16
CA LYS A 131 -12.08 -9.17 -7.40
C LYS A 131 -13.48 -8.65 -7.18
N ASP A 132 -13.91 -7.73 -8.01
CA ASP A 132 -15.32 -7.34 -8.11
C ASP A 132 -15.98 -8.24 -9.17
N ASP A 133 -16.76 -9.20 -8.72
CA ASP A 133 -17.46 -10.14 -9.61
C ASP A 133 -18.56 -9.47 -10.43
N LYS A 134 -19.10 -8.34 -9.97
CA LYS A 134 -20.17 -7.61 -10.70
C LYS A 134 -19.64 -6.95 -11.96
N THR A 135 -18.42 -6.41 -11.87
CA THR A 135 -17.77 -5.69 -12.97
C THR A 135 -16.70 -6.53 -13.66
N ASN A 136 -16.42 -7.74 -13.16
CA ASN A 136 -15.28 -8.57 -13.54
C ASN A 136 -13.96 -7.78 -13.54
N THR A 137 -13.75 -7.02 -12.47
CA THR A 137 -12.55 -6.18 -12.27
C THR A 137 -11.65 -6.80 -11.21
N TYR A 138 -10.39 -6.91 -11.55
CA TYR A 138 -9.34 -7.43 -10.67
C TYR A 138 -8.52 -6.28 -10.15
N TYR A 139 -8.38 -6.17 -8.83
CA TYR A 139 -7.62 -5.14 -8.14
C TYR A 139 -6.46 -5.76 -7.37
N VAL A 140 -5.30 -5.13 -7.44
CA VAL A 140 -4.12 -5.54 -6.66
C VAL A 140 -3.59 -4.33 -5.91
N LEU A 141 -3.28 -4.52 -4.64
CA LEU A 141 -2.58 -3.56 -3.80
C LEU A 141 -1.14 -3.99 -3.60
N THR A 142 -0.21 -3.11 -3.89
CA THR A 142 1.22 -3.25 -3.58
C THR A 142 1.66 -2.22 -2.55
N LYS A 143 2.73 -2.52 -1.80
CA LYS A 143 3.28 -1.64 -0.74
C LYS A 143 4.80 -1.63 -0.80
N LEU A 144 5.38 -0.46 -0.56
CA LEU A 144 6.80 -0.26 -0.30
C LEU A 144 6.96 0.58 0.96
N ASN A 145 7.57 0.04 1.99
CA ASN A 145 7.84 0.75 3.24
C ASN A 145 8.95 1.80 3.07
N LEU A 146 8.78 2.98 3.67
CA LEU A 146 9.79 4.04 3.65
C LEU A 146 11.10 3.59 4.30
N GLU A 147 11.03 2.86 5.42
CA GLU A 147 12.23 2.34 6.10
C GLU A 147 12.99 1.32 5.24
N GLU A 148 12.28 0.44 4.56
CA GLU A 148 12.90 -0.51 3.63
C GLU A 148 13.61 0.22 2.48
N MET A 149 12.98 1.24 1.94
CA MET A 149 13.57 2.10 0.92
C MET A 149 14.82 2.83 1.45
N LYS A 150 14.77 3.41 2.64
CA LYS A 150 15.92 4.08 3.28
C LYS A 150 17.09 3.12 3.43
N ASN A 151 16.84 1.93 3.96
CA ASN A 151 17.86 0.89 4.13
C ASN A 151 18.50 0.49 2.79
N ASN A 152 17.72 0.34 1.73
CA ASN A 152 18.24 0.03 0.39
C ASN A 152 19.11 1.17 -0.15
N LEU A 153 18.70 2.42 0.04
CA LEU A 153 19.51 3.58 -0.36
C LEU A 153 20.80 3.72 0.46
N GLU A 154 20.75 3.44 1.77
CA GLU A 154 21.94 3.47 2.64
C GLU A 154 22.97 2.40 2.28
N GLN A 155 22.52 1.24 1.82
CA GLN A 155 23.38 0.13 1.40
C GLN A 155 23.87 0.25 -0.06
N ALA A 156 23.35 1.19 -0.82
CA ALA A 156 23.72 1.37 -2.21
C ALA A 156 25.15 1.90 -2.32
N LYS A 157 26.05 1.06 -2.86
CA LYS A 157 27.47 1.40 -3.04
C LYS A 157 27.70 2.50 -4.08
N GLU A 158 26.74 2.69 -4.96
CA GLU A 158 26.71 3.70 -6.01
C GLU A 158 26.53 5.12 -5.46
N LEU A 159 25.98 5.24 -4.25
CA LEU A 159 25.76 6.52 -3.58
C LEU A 159 26.96 6.89 -2.71
N ASN A 160 27.44 8.11 -2.82
CA ASN A 160 28.46 8.64 -1.92
C ASN A 160 27.91 8.85 -0.49
N ALA A 161 28.79 9.03 0.48
CA ALA A 161 28.42 9.17 1.89
C ALA A 161 27.52 10.40 2.13
N GLN A 162 27.76 11.51 1.42
CA GLN A 162 27.00 12.75 1.60
C GLN A 162 25.53 12.56 1.19
N VAL A 163 25.28 11.87 0.08
CA VAL A 163 23.91 11.55 -0.37
C VAL A 163 23.22 10.62 0.60
N ARG A 164 23.89 9.57 1.08
CA ARG A 164 23.30 8.64 2.06
C ARG A 164 22.92 9.37 3.36
N ASP A 165 23.79 10.24 3.86
CA ASP A 165 23.51 11.05 5.05
C ASP A 165 22.37 12.04 4.83
N PHE A 166 22.29 12.63 3.64
CA PHE A 166 21.18 13.52 3.27
C PHE A 166 19.85 12.76 3.25
N VAL A 167 19.81 11.59 2.60
CA VAL A 167 18.61 10.72 2.57
C VAL A 167 18.18 10.36 3.98
N ARG A 168 19.10 9.88 4.82
CA ARG A 168 18.81 9.52 6.21
C ARG A 168 18.15 10.66 6.99
N LYS A 169 18.63 11.89 6.81
CA LYS A 169 18.14 13.07 7.53
C LYS A 169 16.83 13.63 7.00
N ASN A 170 16.54 13.46 5.71
CA ASN A 170 15.46 14.19 5.04
C ASN A 170 14.33 13.30 4.51
N ALA A 171 14.52 11.97 4.43
CA ALA A 171 13.55 11.05 3.86
C ALA A 171 12.15 11.19 4.49
N ASP A 172 12.08 11.22 5.81
CA ASP A 172 10.80 11.34 6.54
C ASP A 172 10.10 12.67 6.27
N LYS A 173 10.85 13.76 6.27
CA LYS A 173 10.31 15.10 5.98
C LYS A 173 9.74 15.18 4.55
N MET A 174 10.44 14.58 3.58
CA MET A 174 9.97 14.56 2.20
C MET A 174 8.73 13.68 2.03
N PHE A 175 8.67 12.57 2.76
CA PHE A 175 7.49 11.73 2.79
C PHE A 175 6.27 12.49 3.33
N ASP A 176 6.41 13.17 4.47
CA ASP A 176 5.33 13.95 5.09
C ASP A 176 4.85 15.09 4.18
N ARG A 177 5.74 15.65 3.37
CA ARG A 177 5.37 16.63 2.35
C ARG A 177 4.53 16.01 1.24
N LEU A 178 4.96 14.86 0.72
CA LEU A 178 4.25 14.14 -0.33
C LEU A 178 2.86 13.68 0.16
N GLU A 179 2.79 13.09 1.37
CA GLU A 179 1.53 12.68 1.99
C GLU A 179 0.52 13.83 2.07
N LYS A 180 0.95 15.01 2.52
CA LYS A 180 0.09 16.20 2.57
C LYS A 180 -0.41 16.65 1.20
N GLU A 181 0.38 16.46 0.15
CA GLU A 181 -0.04 16.78 -1.22
C GLU A 181 -1.07 15.75 -1.73
N GLU A 182 -0.88 14.47 -1.39
CA GLU A 182 -1.84 13.40 -1.71
C GLU A 182 -3.18 13.60 -0.98
N ASP A 183 -3.15 13.93 0.30
CA ASP A 183 -4.37 14.22 1.08
C ASP A 183 -5.17 15.40 0.49
N LYS A 184 -4.48 16.45 0.06
CA LYS A 184 -5.13 17.59 -0.63
C LYS A 184 -5.75 17.19 -1.97
N ARG A 185 -5.14 16.25 -2.68
CA ARG A 185 -5.66 15.72 -3.93
C ARG A 185 -6.93 14.89 -3.70
N LEU A 186 -6.95 14.07 -2.66
CA LEU A 186 -8.10 13.23 -2.30
C LEU A 186 -9.28 14.03 -1.72
N ALA A 187 -9.03 15.22 -1.19
CA ALA A 187 -10.07 16.09 -0.62
C ALA A 187 -10.78 16.98 -1.67
N ARG A 188 -10.39 16.92 -2.94
CA ARG A 188 -11.01 17.63 -4.07
C ARG A 188 -12.00 16.77 -4.82
#